data_cc6d8dbcb6c03caac25c16f673e5caa9
#
_entry.id   cc6d8dbcb6c03caac25c16f673e5caa9
#
_cell.length_a   1.000
_cell.length_b   1.000
_cell.length_c   1.000
_cell.angle_alpha   90.00
_cell.angle_beta   90.00
_cell.angle_gamma   90.00
#
_symmetry.space_group_name_H-M   'P 1'
#
loop_
_entity.id
_entity.type
_entity.pdbx_description
1 polymer ?
#
loop_
_entity_poly.entity_id
_entity_poly.type
_entity_poly.pdbx_seq_one_letter_code
_entity_poly.pdbx_strand_id
1 'polypeptide(L)' 'MTTNEFDTHDGKYNIKSYGNGWAYEVRCNNTDDTLWFQDHDADQLQTDTNNFEDTAIIGQYFECLHG' A
#
# COMPACT_ATOMS: atom_id res chain seq x y z
N MET A 1 1.70 -18.57 -8.69
CA MET A 1 1.18 -17.26 -8.28
C MET A 1 2.34 -16.30 -8.09
N THR A 2 2.26 -15.16 -8.72
CA THR A 2 3.36 -14.20 -8.71
C THR A 2 3.10 -13.13 -7.66
N THR A 3 4.06 -12.94 -6.76
CA THR A 3 3.99 -11.88 -5.75
C THR A 3 5.16 -10.95 -5.98
N ASN A 4 4.87 -9.67 -6.14
CA ASN A 4 5.89 -8.64 -6.28
C ASN A 4 5.92 -7.80 -5.01
N GLU A 5 7.10 -7.46 -4.57
CA GLU A 5 7.30 -6.68 -3.37
C GLU A 5 8.30 -5.57 -3.66
N PHE A 6 7.97 -4.36 -3.21
CA PHE A 6 8.88 -3.23 -3.38
C PHE A 6 8.63 -2.20 -2.29
N ASP A 7 9.64 -1.39 -2.00
CA ASP A 7 9.49 -0.26 -1.09
C ASP A 7 9.12 0.98 -1.89
N THR A 8 8.37 1.89 -1.27
CA THR A 8 8.12 3.18 -1.90
C THR A 8 9.44 3.95 -2.02
N HIS A 9 9.47 4.96 -2.89
CA HIS A 9 10.70 5.68 -3.20
C HIS A 9 11.34 6.35 -1.98
N ASP A 10 10.55 6.65 -0.96
CA ASP A 10 11.05 7.26 0.28
C ASP A 10 11.39 6.23 1.35
N GLY A 11 11.16 4.95 1.09
CA GLY A 11 11.49 3.87 2.01
C GLY A 11 10.58 3.77 3.22
N LYS A 12 9.47 4.49 3.24
CA LYS A 12 8.57 4.49 4.40
C LYS A 12 7.61 3.32 4.42
N TYR A 13 7.26 2.80 3.26
CA TYR A 13 6.24 1.75 3.12
C TYR A 13 6.75 0.64 2.23
N ASN A 14 6.31 -0.56 2.54
CA ASN A 14 6.57 -1.75 1.73
C ASN A 14 5.26 -2.18 1.10
N ILE A 15 5.25 -2.31 -0.22
CA ILE A 15 4.07 -2.67 -0.99
C ILE A 15 4.26 -4.08 -1.52
N LYS A 16 3.33 -4.97 -1.20
CA LYS A 16 3.34 -6.33 -1.71
C LYS A 16 2.12 -6.52 -2.61
N SER A 17 2.37 -6.84 -3.87
CA SER A 17 1.33 -6.99 -4.88
C SER A 17 1.06 -8.47 -5.10
N TYR A 18 -0.20 -8.84 -5.10
CA TYR A 18 -0.64 -10.21 -5.33
C TYR A 18 -1.46 -10.26 -6.62
N GLY A 19 -1.22 -11.28 -7.43
CA GLY A 19 -2.04 -11.54 -8.60
C GLY A 19 -2.14 -10.39 -9.59
N ASN A 20 -1.03 -9.77 -9.96
CA ASN A 20 -0.99 -8.68 -10.94
C ASN A 20 -1.85 -7.47 -10.54
N GLY A 21 -1.85 -7.15 -9.26
CA GLY A 21 -2.58 -5.98 -8.80
C GLY A 21 -4.00 -6.28 -8.32
N TRP A 22 -4.33 -7.56 -8.20
CA TRP A 22 -5.61 -7.96 -7.64
C TRP A 22 -5.75 -7.54 -6.18
N ALA A 23 -4.64 -7.60 -5.44
CA ALA A 23 -4.62 -7.23 -4.03
C ALA A 23 -3.26 -6.65 -3.67
N TYR A 24 -3.25 -5.80 -2.65
CA TYR A 24 -2.03 -5.22 -2.14
C TYR A 24 -1.99 -5.32 -0.63
N GLU A 25 -0.81 -5.60 -0.10
CA GLU A 25 -0.55 -5.49 1.33
C GLU A 25 0.44 -4.34 1.51
N VAL A 26 0.04 -3.36 2.29
CA VAL A 26 0.88 -2.18 2.56
C VAL A 26 1.35 -2.24 4.00
N ARG A 27 2.65 -2.19 4.19
CA ARG A 27 3.24 -2.20 5.53
C ARG A 27 3.98 -0.89 5.77
N CYS A 28 3.74 -0.31 6.94
CA CYS A 28 4.52 0.84 7.39
C CYS A 28 5.83 0.34 7.97
N ASN A 29 6.95 0.64 7.33
CA ASN A 29 8.26 0.15 7.75
C ASN A 29 8.67 0.65 9.13
N ASN A 30 8.09 1.77 9.56
CA ASN A 30 8.43 2.39 10.83
C ASN A 30 7.71 1.74 12.02
N THR A 31 6.47 1.30 11.81
CA THR A 31 5.64 0.78 12.90
C THR A 31 5.26 -0.69 12.75
N ASP A 32 5.56 -1.29 11.61
CA ASP A 32 5.17 -2.65 11.24
C ASP A 32 3.67 -2.87 11.11
N ASP A 33 2.89 -1.79 11.07
CA ASP A 33 1.47 -1.89 10.82
C ASP A 33 1.24 -2.29 9.36
N THR A 34 0.23 -3.14 9.13
CA THR A 34 -0.11 -3.58 7.79
C THR A 34 -1.58 -3.32 7.49
N LEU A 35 -1.85 -3.04 6.21
CA LEU A 35 -3.19 -2.88 5.68
C LEU A 35 -3.35 -3.77 4.47
N TRP A 36 -4.53 -4.35 4.31
CA TRP A 36 -4.83 -5.22 3.17
C TRP A 36 -5.87 -4.54 2.30
N PHE A 37 -5.60 -4.51 0.99
CA PHE A 37 -6.50 -3.95 -0.01
C PHE A 37 -6.72 -4.97 -1.10
N GLN A 38 -7.98 -5.19 -1.48
CA GLN A 38 -8.28 -6.12 -2.56
C GLN A 38 -9.46 -5.60 -3.38
N ASP A 39 -9.59 -6.10 -4.60
CA ASP A 39 -10.67 -5.74 -5.52
C ASP A 39 -10.77 -4.23 -5.71
N HIS A 40 -11.91 -3.66 -5.35
CA HIS A 40 -12.17 -2.23 -5.49
C HIS A 40 -11.21 -1.38 -4.68
N ASP A 41 -10.90 -1.84 -3.48
CA ASP A 41 -10.00 -1.10 -2.59
C ASP A 41 -8.58 -1.06 -3.16
N ALA A 42 -8.14 -2.14 -3.77
CA ALA A 42 -6.82 -2.19 -4.40
C ALA A 42 -6.74 -1.19 -5.56
N ASP A 43 -7.77 -1.14 -6.37
CA ASP A 43 -7.84 -0.22 -7.49
C ASP A 43 -7.85 1.24 -7.00
N GLN A 44 -8.64 1.51 -5.98
CA GLN A 44 -8.74 2.84 -5.39
C GLN A 44 -7.40 3.30 -4.82
N LEU A 45 -6.71 2.40 -4.12
CA LEU A 45 -5.40 2.69 -3.54
C LEU A 45 -4.40 3.07 -4.63
N GLN A 46 -4.34 2.27 -5.68
CA GLN A 46 -3.42 2.52 -6.77
C GLN A 46 -3.69 3.88 -7.43
N THR A 47 -4.97 4.19 -7.64
CA THR A 47 -5.37 5.45 -8.26
C THR A 47 -5.08 6.64 -7.36
N ASP A 48 -5.45 6.55 -6.09
CA ASP A 48 -5.31 7.65 -5.15
C ASP A 48 -3.84 7.99 -4.88
N THR A 49 -2.98 6.98 -4.90
CA THR A 49 -1.56 7.17 -4.60
C THR A 49 -0.72 7.38 -5.85
N ASN A 50 -1.37 7.49 -7.01
CA ASN A 50 -0.67 7.60 -8.29
C ASN A 50 0.36 6.49 -8.43
N ASN A 51 -0.12 5.26 -8.35
CA ASN A 51 0.70 4.06 -8.47
C ASN A 51 1.78 4.01 -7.38
N PHE A 52 1.38 4.32 -6.15
CA PHE A 52 2.21 4.26 -4.92
C PHE A 52 3.33 5.29 -4.88
N GLU A 53 3.25 6.33 -5.68
CA GLU A 53 4.22 7.42 -5.62
C GLU A 53 3.87 8.44 -4.56
N ASP A 54 2.58 8.64 -4.28
CA ASP A 54 2.12 9.62 -3.31
C ASP A 54 2.03 8.98 -1.92
N THR A 55 3.15 8.96 -1.22
CA THR A 55 3.24 8.30 0.08
C THR A 55 2.48 9.05 1.17
N ALA A 56 2.21 10.35 0.97
CA ALA A 56 1.39 11.09 1.91
C ALA A 56 -0.03 10.52 1.99
N ILE A 57 -0.57 10.13 0.85
CA ILE A 57 -1.89 9.49 0.78
C ILE A 57 -1.86 8.13 1.49
N ILE A 58 -0.79 7.36 1.28
CA ILE A 58 -0.63 6.07 1.97
C ILE A 58 -0.66 6.29 3.47
N GLY A 59 0.04 7.31 3.95
CA GLY A 59 0.07 7.65 5.36
C GLY A 59 -1.30 7.96 5.93
N GLN A 60 -2.16 8.59 5.13
CA GLN A 60 -3.52 8.91 5.56
C GLN A 60 -4.34 7.67 5.88
N TYR A 61 -4.14 6.59 5.14
CA TYR A 61 -4.84 5.34 5.43
C TYR A 61 -4.47 4.79 6.80
N PHE A 62 -3.18 4.88 7.16
CA PHE A 62 -2.72 4.43 8.47
C PHE A 62 -3.21 5.35 9.58
N GLU A 63 -3.25 6.65 9.34
CA GLU A 63 -3.74 7.62 10.31
C GLU A 63 -5.21 7.40 10.65
N CYS A 64 -6.01 7.02 9.67
CA CYS A 64 -7.42 6.72 9.88
C CYS A 64 -7.61 5.57 10.85
N LEU A 65 -6.70 4.60 10.85
CA LEU A 65 -6.78 3.47 11.76
C LEU A 65 -6.39 3.85 13.18
N HIS A 66 -5.47 4.79 13.34
CA HIS A 66 -4.91 5.14 14.63
C HIS A 66 -5.49 6.43 15.19
N GLY A 67 -6.16 7.16 14.34
CA GLY A 67 -6.73 8.43 14.71
C GLY A 67 -8.10 8.32 15.27
#